data_8e78c71d9416e3f8c340ff895dc4d9b6
#
_entry.id   8e78c71d9416e3f8c340ff895dc4d9b6
#
_cell.length_a   1.000
_cell.length_b   1.000
_cell.length_c   1.000
_cell.angle_alpha   90.00
_cell.angle_beta   90.00
_cell.angle_gamma   90.00
#
_symmetry.space_group_name_H-M   'P 1'
#
loop_
_entity.id
_entity.type
_entity.pdbx_description
1 polymer ?
#
loop_
_entity_poly.entity_id
_entity_poly.type
_entity_poly.pdbx_seq_one_letter_code
_entity_poly.pdbx_strand_id
1 'polypeptide(L)'
;VIQQNNGCVAESEINSLFSSAVRNQLKDKGLIESVLIEQKAKASTDEILNQPSLKLDSQQKIALNAIDLHSFNSYLLEGVTGSGKTEIYLQAIEQALRYERQALVLIPEISLTPQTEKRFRDRFNANIVTLHSKMTDNQRLEAWLQARSGQAKIVLGTRSAIFTPFKNLGLIVMDEEHDSSYKQQDGFRYSARDLAVIRAQRNNIPAILGSATPSLESLNNCNQGRYKHLTLDKRANSAKAPDWSVVDLKTESIECGIANTTLDAIDATLKAKQQVLVFLNRRGFAPTLLCHQCGWTAKCQNCDSKLTVHKARGRLICHHCGYQQRQINQCPSCNSTDLMAAGEGTERSEDFLQQRFPDYPIVRVDRDSTRKKGALEAFFATADSGRPCVLVGTQILAKGHHFENVTLVVILDADSGLMSADFRSHERMGQLLTQVAGRSGRGKISGQVIVQTHQPEHPVLHQLFNQGYRPLAQQLLSQRQQGQLPPFRALAVIRAESSCPQLAMDFLSLARQISQQRAVSIAGIDLLGPLPALMEKRLG
;
A
#
# COMPACT_ATOMS: atom_id res chain seq x y z
N VAL A 1 29.98 35.67 -14.83
CA VAL A 1 29.59 34.41 -14.20
C VAL A 1 30.18 33.22 -14.98
N ILE A 2 29.92 33.06 -16.28
CA ILE A 2 30.39 31.90 -17.06
C ILE A 2 31.92 31.91 -17.17
N GLN A 3 32.55 33.08 -17.43
CA GLN A 3 34.00 33.20 -17.48
C GLN A 3 34.70 32.97 -16.14
N GLN A 4 34.03 33.32 -15.02
CA GLN A 4 34.55 33.09 -13.66
C GLN A 4 34.55 31.61 -13.24
N ASN A 5 33.73 30.77 -13.89
CA ASN A 5 33.55 29.37 -13.59
C ASN A 5 34.12 28.44 -14.68
N ASN A 6 35.28 28.79 -15.25
CA ASN A 6 35.97 27.99 -16.28
C ASN A 6 35.11 27.65 -17.52
N GLY A 7 34.16 28.51 -17.87
CA GLY A 7 33.34 28.37 -19.05
C GLY A 7 32.09 27.48 -18.89
N CYS A 8 31.87 26.85 -17.72
CA CYS A 8 30.71 26.02 -17.46
C CYS A 8 30.00 26.46 -16.18
N VAL A 9 28.66 26.59 -16.24
CA VAL A 9 27.82 26.96 -15.10
C VAL A 9 26.58 26.07 -15.10
N ALA A 10 26.12 25.65 -13.92
CA ALA A 10 24.88 24.85 -13.81
C ALA A 10 23.67 25.63 -14.34
N GLU A 11 22.81 24.97 -15.12
CA GLU A 11 21.64 25.60 -15.71
C GLU A 11 20.70 26.19 -14.65
N SER A 12 20.62 25.57 -13.47
CA SER A 12 19.87 26.08 -12.32
C SER A 12 20.36 27.44 -11.83
N GLU A 13 21.67 27.68 -11.86
CA GLU A 13 22.29 28.93 -11.44
C GLU A 13 22.05 30.04 -12.47
N ILE A 14 22.17 29.71 -13.76
CA ILE A 14 21.81 30.64 -14.85
C ILE A 14 20.31 30.95 -14.83
N ASN A 15 19.46 29.98 -14.50
CA ASN A 15 18.03 30.15 -14.39
C ASN A 15 17.62 31.11 -13.27
N SER A 16 18.42 31.22 -12.22
CA SER A 16 18.17 32.18 -11.12
C SER A 16 18.59 33.60 -11.45
N LEU A 17 19.54 33.76 -12.36
CA LEU A 17 20.15 35.07 -12.70
C LEU A 17 19.53 35.73 -13.93
N PHE A 18 19.01 34.96 -14.88
CA PHE A 18 18.53 35.49 -16.16
C PHE A 18 17.16 34.93 -16.54
N SER A 19 16.31 35.80 -17.13
CA SER A 19 15.01 35.38 -17.65
C SER A 19 15.16 34.40 -18.83
N SER A 20 14.12 33.61 -19.09
CA SER A 20 14.10 32.66 -20.21
C SER A 20 14.29 33.33 -21.57
N ALA A 21 13.78 34.56 -21.75
CA ALA A 21 13.94 35.34 -22.99
C ALA A 21 15.41 35.69 -23.25
N VAL A 22 16.15 36.14 -22.22
CA VAL A 22 17.58 36.47 -22.35
C VAL A 22 18.41 35.23 -22.64
N ARG A 23 18.10 34.13 -22.02
CA ARG A 23 18.82 32.87 -22.25
C ARG A 23 18.63 32.33 -23.67
N ASN A 24 17.40 32.36 -24.16
CA ASN A 24 17.10 31.95 -25.53
C ASN A 24 17.81 32.86 -26.54
N GLN A 25 17.81 34.17 -26.32
CA GLN A 25 18.53 35.13 -27.18
C GLN A 25 20.08 34.89 -27.19
N LEU A 26 20.65 34.48 -26.06
CA LEU A 26 22.08 34.13 -25.99
C LEU A 26 22.37 32.80 -26.69
N LYS A 27 21.47 31.82 -26.61
CA LYS A 27 21.54 30.56 -27.36
C LYS A 27 21.42 30.78 -28.85
N ASP A 28 20.45 31.60 -29.28
CA ASP A 28 20.22 31.92 -30.70
C ASP A 28 21.41 32.66 -31.32
N LYS A 29 22.16 33.46 -30.53
CA LYS A 29 23.39 34.14 -30.94
C LYS A 29 24.63 33.25 -30.85
N GLY A 30 24.50 31.99 -30.45
CA GLY A 30 25.63 31.08 -30.30
C GLY A 30 26.64 31.46 -29.19
N LEU A 31 26.24 32.34 -28.26
CA LEU A 31 27.10 32.80 -27.16
C LEU A 31 27.11 31.83 -25.96
N ILE A 32 26.10 30.99 -25.85
CA ILE A 32 26.01 29.90 -24.87
C ILE A 32 25.37 28.68 -25.51
N GLU A 33 25.78 27.51 -25.08
CA GLU A 33 25.15 26.24 -25.46
C GLU A 33 24.85 25.40 -24.21
N SER A 34 23.81 24.54 -24.28
CA SER A 34 23.56 23.59 -23.24
C SER A 34 24.29 22.29 -23.54
N VAL A 35 25.28 21.96 -22.71
CA VAL A 35 26.06 20.75 -22.85
C VAL A 35 25.76 19.82 -21.69
N LEU A 36 25.49 18.56 -21.97
CA LEU A 36 25.42 17.52 -20.94
C LEU A 36 26.85 17.16 -20.55
N ILE A 37 27.29 17.66 -19.41
CA ILE A 37 28.58 17.27 -18.85
C ILE A 37 28.35 16.06 -17.96
N GLU A 38 28.99 14.94 -18.28
CA GLU A 38 29.09 13.81 -17.36
C GLU A 38 29.80 14.29 -16.08
N GLN A 39 29.09 14.52 -15.02
CA GLN A 39 29.70 14.68 -13.71
C GLN A 39 30.44 13.37 -13.40
N LYS A 40 31.75 13.39 -13.44
CA LYS A 40 32.57 12.29 -12.92
C LYS A 40 32.14 12.09 -11.47
N ALA A 41 31.62 10.92 -11.18
CA ALA A 41 31.30 10.52 -9.82
C ALA A 41 32.52 10.78 -8.94
N LYS A 42 32.29 11.36 -7.75
CA LYS A 42 33.34 11.42 -6.72
C LYS A 42 33.90 10.00 -6.58
N ALA A 43 35.24 9.88 -6.67
CA ALA A 43 35.91 8.62 -6.45
C ALA A 43 35.36 7.97 -5.18
N SER A 44 34.94 6.71 -5.28
CA SER A 44 34.45 5.94 -4.13
C SER A 44 35.58 5.90 -3.11
N THR A 45 35.36 6.46 -1.94
CA THR A 45 36.16 6.13 -0.76
C THR A 45 35.99 4.63 -0.53
N ASP A 46 37.02 3.92 -0.08
CA ASP A 46 37.01 2.47 0.14
C ASP A 46 35.95 2.01 1.14
N GLU A 47 35.30 2.92 1.86
CA GLU A 47 34.20 2.65 2.79
C GLU A 47 32.85 2.78 2.11
N ILE A 48 32.14 1.64 1.98
CA ILE A 48 30.79 1.55 1.42
C ILE A 48 29.72 2.11 2.39
N LEU A 49 30.02 2.12 3.68
CA LEU A 49 29.09 2.50 4.74
C LEU A 49 29.46 3.84 5.38
N ASN A 50 28.46 4.72 5.59
CA ASN A 50 28.55 5.89 6.46
C ASN A 50 28.30 5.54 7.93
N GLN A 51 27.44 4.55 8.17
CA GLN A 51 27.09 4.06 9.51
C GLN A 51 27.27 2.54 9.56
N PRO A 52 27.84 2.00 10.65
CA PRO A 52 28.02 0.56 10.80
C PRO A 52 26.69 -0.17 10.77
N SER A 53 26.72 -1.41 10.29
CA SER A 53 25.56 -2.29 10.28
C SER A 53 25.12 -2.65 11.69
N LEU A 54 23.80 -2.66 11.92
CA LEU A 54 23.26 -3.05 13.22
C LEU A 54 23.51 -4.53 13.49
N LYS A 55 23.69 -4.86 14.75
CA LYS A 55 23.84 -6.25 15.17
C LYS A 55 22.52 -7.00 14.99
N LEU A 56 22.53 -8.00 14.15
CA LEU A 56 21.37 -8.85 13.89
C LEU A 56 21.11 -9.83 15.05
N ASP A 57 19.86 -10.11 15.33
CA ASP A 57 19.47 -11.22 16.17
C ASP A 57 19.64 -12.58 15.46
N SER A 58 19.33 -13.68 16.14
CA SER A 58 19.51 -15.04 15.60
C SER A 58 18.63 -15.31 14.36
N GLN A 59 17.34 -14.86 14.35
CA GLN A 59 16.45 -15.07 13.23
C GLN A 59 16.86 -14.24 12.03
N GLN A 60 17.22 -12.98 12.26
CA GLN A 60 17.71 -12.07 11.23
C GLN A 60 19.01 -12.60 10.58
N LYS A 61 19.94 -13.13 11.38
CA LYS A 61 21.19 -13.75 10.86
C LYS A 61 20.90 -14.97 9.99
N ILE A 62 20.00 -15.84 10.43
CA ILE A 62 19.60 -17.02 9.66
C ILE A 62 18.97 -16.57 8.32
N ALA A 63 18.08 -15.60 8.36
CA ALA A 63 17.43 -15.08 7.16
C ALA A 63 18.44 -14.45 6.19
N LEU A 64 19.37 -13.61 6.67
CA LEU A 64 20.39 -12.99 5.83
C LEU A 64 21.33 -14.05 5.22
N ASN A 65 21.80 -15.00 6.00
CA ASN A 65 22.71 -16.05 5.53
C ASN A 65 22.05 -17.01 4.52
N ALA A 66 20.72 -17.11 4.53
CA ALA A 66 19.99 -17.93 3.56
C ALA A 66 19.86 -17.26 2.18
N ILE A 67 20.16 -15.96 2.07
CA ILE A 67 20.08 -15.20 0.83
C ILE A 67 21.38 -15.40 0.03
N ASP A 68 21.29 -16.13 -1.07
CA ASP A 68 22.40 -16.30 -2.01
C ASP A 68 22.41 -15.18 -3.03
N LEU A 69 23.47 -14.38 -3.06
CA LEU A 69 23.63 -13.27 -4.01
C LEU A 69 24.20 -13.70 -5.38
N HIS A 70 24.59 -14.95 -5.54
CA HIS A 70 25.27 -15.44 -6.74
C HIS A 70 24.34 -16.16 -7.72
N SER A 71 23.14 -16.53 -7.28
CA SER A 71 22.16 -17.24 -8.10
C SER A 71 20.74 -16.70 -7.96
N PHE A 72 19.91 -17.01 -8.93
CA PHE A 72 18.50 -16.67 -8.87
C PHE A 72 17.78 -17.49 -7.80
N ASN A 73 17.19 -16.77 -6.87
CA ASN A 73 16.18 -17.29 -5.95
C ASN A 73 15.20 -16.15 -5.62
N SER A 74 13.95 -16.49 -5.44
CA SER A 74 12.95 -15.57 -4.89
C SER A 74 12.76 -15.89 -3.40
N TYR A 75 12.95 -14.89 -2.56
CA TYR A 75 12.81 -15.00 -1.12
C TYR A 75 11.59 -14.22 -0.67
N LEU A 76 10.66 -14.87 0.03
CA LEU A 76 9.63 -14.18 0.79
C LEU A 76 10.14 -13.97 2.21
N LEU A 77 10.47 -12.71 2.55
CA LEU A 77 10.85 -12.33 3.91
C LEU A 77 9.60 -11.89 4.68
N GLU A 78 8.92 -12.83 5.31
CA GLU A 78 7.79 -12.57 6.18
C GLU A 78 8.29 -12.20 7.58
N GLY A 79 7.89 -11.04 8.08
CA GLY A 79 8.28 -10.63 9.43
C GLY A 79 7.28 -9.66 10.04
N VAL A 80 6.95 -9.87 11.32
CA VAL A 80 6.05 -8.97 12.04
C VAL A 80 6.51 -7.51 11.93
N THR A 81 5.58 -6.57 12.07
CA THR A 81 5.92 -5.15 12.04
C THR A 81 6.95 -4.84 13.13
N GLY A 82 8.08 -4.23 12.75
CA GLY A 82 9.19 -3.97 13.68
C GLY A 82 10.15 -5.15 13.89
N SER A 83 10.09 -6.20 13.08
CA SER A 83 11.03 -7.34 13.14
C SER A 83 12.42 -7.06 12.55
N GLY A 84 12.66 -5.85 12.01
CA GLY A 84 13.95 -5.50 11.44
C GLY A 84 14.17 -5.93 9.99
N LYS A 85 13.12 -6.23 9.20
CA LYS A 85 13.22 -6.54 7.77
C LYS A 85 14.11 -5.56 7.01
N THR A 86 13.96 -4.26 7.28
CA THR A 86 14.75 -3.22 6.63
C THR A 86 16.26 -3.39 6.87
N GLU A 87 16.67 -3.82 8.06
CA GLU A 87 18.09 -4.05 8.33
C GLU A 87 18.65 -5.23 7.50
N ILE A 88 17.85 -6.28 7.29
CA ILE A 88 18.23 -7.38 6.40
C ILE A 88 18.39 -6.87 4.95
N TYR A 89 17.49 -6.00 4.47
CA TYR A 89 17.64 -5.38 3.15
C TYR A 89 18.92 -4.58 3.05
N LEU A 90 19.21 -3.73 4.05
CA LEU A 90 20.41 -2.89 4.06
C LEU A 90 21.69 -3.75 4.05
N GLN A 91 21.74 -4.82 4.84
CA GLN A 91 22.92 -5.69 4.86
C GLN A 91 23.04 -6.56 3.60
N ALA A 92 21.94 -7.00 3.00
CA ALA A 92 21.97 -7.68 1.70
C ALA A 92 22.45 -6.72 0.57
N ILE A 93 22.01 -5.46 0.61
CA ILE A 93 22.49 -4.42 -0.32
C ILE A 93 23.98 -4.15 -0.10
N GLU A 94 24.45 -4.02 1.14
CA GLU A 94 25.86 -3.87 1.46
C GLU A 94 26.68 -4.98 0.83
N GLN A 95 26.27 -6.24 0.99
CA GLN A 95 26.96 -7.37 0.37
C GLN A 95 26.97 -7.28 -1.16
N ALA A 96 25.84 -6.89 -1.80
CA ALA A 96 25.77 -6.70 -3.24
C ALA A 96 26.74 -5.61 -3.73
N LEU A 97 26.83 -4.49 -2.99
CA LEU A 97 27.74 -3.39 -3.29
C LEU A 97 29.22 -3.81 -3.15
N ARG A 98 29.55 -4.67 -2.17
CA ARG A 98 30.90 -5.24 -2.02
C ARG A 98 31.33 -6.08 -3.23
N TYR A 99 30.36 -6.69 -3.92
CA TYR A 99 30.57 -7.38 -5.20
C TYR A 99 30.51 -6.43 -6.42
N GLU A 100 30.59 -5.12 -6.21
CA GLU A 100 30.48 -4.08 -7.25
C GLU A 100 29.17 -4.16 -8.06
N ARG A 101 28.12 -4.74 -7.49
CA ARG A 101 26.79 -4.84 -8.10
C ARG A 101 25.89 -3.71 -7.63
N GLN A 102 24.88 -3.40 -8.44
CA GLN A 102 23.87 -2.40 -8.15
C GLN A 102 22.63 -3.06 -7.50
N ALA A 103 21.90 -2.30 -6.70
CA ALA A 103 20.66 -2.74 -6.08
C ALA A 103 19.45 -1.91 -6.53
N LEU A 104 18.35 -2.57 -6.84
CA LEU A 104 17.03 -1.97 -7.05
C LEU A 104 16.17 -2.23 -5.81
N VAL A 105 15.66 -1.16 -5.20
CA VAL A 105 14.73 -1.23 -4.06
C VAL A 105 13.39 -0.64 -4.48
N LEU A 106 12.37 -1.48 -4.53
CA LEU A 106 11.00 -1.07 -4.82
C LEU A 106 10.25 -0.84 -3.50
N ILE A 107 9.65 0.35 -3.39
CA ILE A 107 8.92 0.79 -2.20
C ILE A 107 7.55 1.30 -2.67
N PRO A 108 6.43 1.02 -1.93
CA PRO A 108 5.14 1.58 -2.26
C PRO A 108 5.19 3.12 -2.30
N GLU A 109 4.44 3.74 -3.22
CA GLU A 109 4.48 5.20 -3.44
C GLU A 109 4.26 6.00 -2.15
N ILE A 110 3.37 5.52 -1.28
CA ILE A 110 3.06 6.16 0.01
C ILE A 110 4.21 6.00 1.02
N SER A 111 4.99 4.93 0.93
CA SER A 111 6.09 4.62 1.86
C SER A 111 7.43 5.24 1.42
N LEU A 112 7.53 5.75 0.18
CA LEU A 112 8.70 6.47 -0.29
C LEU A 112 8.69 7.91 0.24
N THR A 113 9.05 8.05 1.51
CA THR A 113 9.11 9.32 2.23
C THR A 113 10.55 9.84 2.28
N PRO A 114 10.77 11.15 2.53
CA PRO A 114 12.10 11.69 2.78
C PRO A 114 12.85 10.95 3.88
N GLN A 115 12.13 10.46 4.90
CA GLN A 115 12.70 9.69 6.00
C GLN A 115 13.20 8.31 5.56
N THR A 116 12.47 7.64 4.65
CA THR A 116 12.93 6.38 4.07
C THR A 116 14.19 6.61 3.23
N GLU A 117 14.18 7.63 2.36
CA GLU A 117 15.36 7.98 1.56
C GLU A 117 16.57 8.33 2.44
N LYS A 118 16.35 9.15 3.50
CA LYS A 118 17.39 9.51 4.46
C LYS A 118 18.02 8.28 5.10
N ARG A 119 17.24 7.27 5.48
CA ARG A 119 17.76 6.02 6.08
C ARG A 119 18.79 5.32 5.19
N PHE A 120 18.57 5.29 3.88
CA PHE A 120 19.53 4.72 2.93
C PHE A 120 20.75 5.61 2.78
N ARG A 121 20.58 6.94 2.68
CA ARG A 121 21.68 7.91 2.56
C ARG A 121 22.56 7.95 3.82
N ASP A 122 21.95 7.84 5.00
CA ASP A 122 22.69 7.78 6.26
C ASP A 122 23.50 6.47 6.38
N ARG A 123 23.00 5.37 5.81
CA ARG A 123 23.68 4.06 5.87
C ARG A 123 24.81 3.95 4.85
N PHE A 124 24.62 4.35 3.62
CA PHE A 124 25.54 4.06 2.52
C PHE A 124 26.29 5.29 2.05
N ASN A 125 27.62 5.14 1.93
CA ASN A 125 28.49 6.06 1.23
C ASN A 125 28.53 5.72 -0.27
N ALA A 126 27.38 5.81 -0.91
CA ALA A 126 27.19 5.44 -2.31
C ALA A 126 26.23 6.41 -3.00
N ASN A 127 26.33 6.52 -4.31
CA ASN A 127 25.37 7.31 -5.06
C ASN A 127 24.01 6.58 -5.12
N ILE A 128 22.99 7.22 -4.53
CA ILE A 128 21.61 6.74 -4.43
C ILE A 128 20.72 7.68 -5.25
N VAL A 129 19.99 7.12 -6.20
CA VAL A 129 18.99 7.85 -6.97
C VAL A 129 17.59 7.38 -6.60
N THR A 130 16.63 8.31 -6.62
CA THR A 130 15.24 8.03 -6.32
C THR A 130 14.39 8.20 -7.58
N LEU A 131 13.42 7.29 -7.83
CA LEU A 131 12.54 7.31 -8.99
C LEU A 131 11.07 7.19 -8.56
N HIS A 132 10.30 8.27 -8.75
CA HIS A 132 8.86 8.33 -8.41
C HIS A 132 8.06 9.24 -9.34
N SER A 133 6.74 9.19 -9.26
CA SER A 133 5.81 9.88 -10.15
C SER A 133 5.86 11.41 -10.06
N LYS A 134 6.32 11.99 -8.94
CA LYS A 134 6.38 13.45 -8.70
C LYS A 134 7.66 14.11 -9.27
N MET A 135 8.59 13.36 -9.84
CA MET A 135 9.80 13.90 -10.45
C MET A 135 9.51 14.55 -11.79
N THR A 136 10.27 15.60 -12.10
CA THR A 136 10.30 16.17 -13.45
C THR A 136 10.95 15.19 -14.44
N ASP A 137 10.66 15.35 -15.73
CA ASP A 137 11.24 14.46 -16.76
C ASP A 137 12.76 14.53 -16.79
N ASN A 138 13.35 15.71 -16.58
CA ASN A 138 14.82 15.87 -16.51
C ASN A 138 15.42 15.13 -15.32
N GLN A 139 14.83 15.27 -14.13
CA GLN A 139 15.29 14.53 -12.95
C GLN A 139 15.19 13.02 -13.15
N ARG A 140 14.11 12.56 -13.79
CA ARG A 140 13.90 11.15 -14.10
C ARG A 140 14.92 10.64 -15.11
N LEU A 141 15.20 11.43 -16.16
CA LEU A 141 16.23 11.10 -17.16
C LEU A 141 17.61 11.00 -16.52
N GLU A 142 17.97 11.97 -15.68
CA GLU A 142 19.27 11.98 -14.98
C GLU A 142 19.44 10.74 -14.10
N ALA A 143 18.45 10.42 -13.26
CA ALA A 143 18.47 9.23 -12.41
C ALA A 143 18.58 7.93 -13.25
N TRP A 144 17.89 7.89 -14.38
CA TRP A 144 17.91 6.77 -15.31
C TRP A 144 19.29 6.58 -15.96
N LEU A 145 19.93 7.67 -16.39
CA LEU A 145 21.28 7.64 -16.96
C LEU A 145 22.34 7.23 -15.92
N GLN A 146 22.24 7.73 -14.69
CA GLN A 146 23.14 7.34 -13.60
C GLN A 146 23.01 5.86 -13.23
N ALA A 147 21.80 5.30 -13.26
CA ALA A 147 21.58 3.87 -13.04
C ALA A 147 22.19 3.04 -14.20
N ARG A 148 21.92 3.44 -15.45
CA ARG A 148 22.43 2.77 -16.65
C ARG A 148 23.95 2.77 -16.75
N SER A 149 24.60 3.88 -16.38
CA SER A 149 26.08 4.00 -16.41
C SER A 149 26.76 3.23 -15.27
N GLY A 150 26.03 2.85 -14.21
CA GLY A 150 26.57 2.24 -13.00
C GLY A 150 27.11 3.26 -11.99
N GLN A 151 26.90 4.56 -12.22
CA GLN A 151 27.21 5.62 -11.26
C GLN A 151 26.32 5.51 -10.03
N ALA A 152 24.98 5.39 -10.23
CA ALA A 152 24.09 5.08 -9.14
C ALA A 152 24.25 3.60 -8.73
N LYS A 153 24.62 3.39 -7.48
CA LYS A 153 24.80 2.06 -6.89
C LYS A 153 23.48 1.49 -6.34
N ILE A 154 22.60 2.37 -5.86
CA ILE A 154 21.29 2.02 -5.33
C ILE A 154 20.24 2.87 -6.04
N VAL A 155 19.19 2.23 -6.53
CA VAL A 155 18.00 2.88 -7.05
C VAL A 155 16.83 2.61 -6.11
N LEU A 156 16.31 3.66 -5.47
CA LEU A 156 15.07 3.60 -4.71
C LEU A 156 13.94 4.03 -5.64
N GLY A 157 12.86 3.26 -5.71
CA GLY A 157 11.79 3.72 -6.56
C GLY A 157 10.44 3.06 -6.31
N THR A 158 9.43 3.65 -6.92
CA THR A 158 8.08 3.11 -6.90
C THR A 158 7.89 2.07 -8.01
N ARG A 159 6.69 1.62 -8.22
CA ARG A 159 6.32 0.59 -9.20
C ARG A 159 7.05 0.69 -10.55
N SER A 160 7.13 1.89 -11.13
CA SER A 160 7.73 2.10 -12.47
C SER A 160 9.26 1.95 -12.50
N ALA A 161 9.93 2.02 -11.35
CA ALA A 161 11.37 1.83 -11.27
C ALA A 161 11.82 0.41 -11.66
N ILE A 162 10.89 -0.54 -11.73
CA ILE A 162 11.18 -1.90 -12.25
C ILE A 162 11.73 -1.89 -13.69
N PHE A 163 11.49 -0.85 -14.46
CA PHE A 163 11.97 -0.72 -15.84
C PHE A 163 13.31 0.02 -15.97
N THR A 164 13.89 0.50 -14.87
CA THR A 164 15.16 1.22 -14.89
C THR A 164 16.28 0.31 -15.41
N PRO A 165 17.10 0.74 -16.39
CA PRO A 165 18.25 -0.04 -16.83
C PRO A 165 19.38 0.04 -15.81
N PHE A 166 20.17 -1.02 -15.71
CA PHE A 166 21.33 -1.11 -14.86
C PHE A 166 22.54 -1.60 -15.65
N LYS A 167 23.72 -1.18 -15.27
CA LYS A 167 24.97 -1.71 -15.82
C LYS A 167 25.26 -3.11 -15.26
N ASN A 168 25.09 -3.29 -13.94
CA ASN A 168 25.39 -4.54 -13.23
C ASN A 168 24.42 -4.74 -12.05
N LEU A 169 23.15 -5.04 -12.35
CA LEU A 169 22.15 -5.32 -11.31
C LEU A 169 22.49 -6.63 -10.59
N GLY A 170 22.55 -6.61 -9.25
CA GLY A 170 22.88 -7.77 -8.42
C GLY A 170 21.83 -8.16 -7.40
N LEU A 171 20.88 -7.26 -7.11
CA LEU A 171 19.85 -7.52 -6.11
C LEU A 171 18.59 -6.72 -6.42
N ILE A 172 17.42 -7.34 -6.28
CA ILE A 172 16.13 -6.67 -6.26
C ILE A 172 15.51 -6.87 -4.88
N VAL A 173 15.14 -5.76 -4.23
CA VAL A 173 14.37 -5.75 -2.98
C VAL A 173 13.03 -5.12 -3.27
N MET A 174 11.96 -5.73 -2.78
CA MET A 174 10.61 -5.16 -2.82
C MET A 174 10.06 -5.15 -1.40
N ASP A 175 9.88 -3.97 -0.84
CA ASP A 175 9.27 -3.82 0.47
C ASP A 175 7.74 -3.77 0.35
N GLU A 176 7.03 -4.29 1.37
CA GLU A 176 5.56 -4.40 1.39
C GLU A 176 5.00 -5.01 0.09
N GLU A 177 5.50 -6.19 -0.32
CA GLU A 177 5.20 -6.84 -1.61
C GLU A 177 3.70 -7.04 -1.89
N HIS A 178 2.89 -7.13 -0.82
CA HIS A 178 1.44 -7.27 -0.88
C HIS A 178 0.72 -6.00 -1.33
N ASP A 179 1.44 -4.85 -1.39
CA ASP A 179 0.81 -3.56 -1.69
C ASP A 179 0.18 -3.54 -3.09
N SER A 180 -1.11 -3.18 -3.13
CA SER A 180 -1.87 -3.10 -4.37
C SER A 180 -1.35 -2.05 -5.35
N SER A 181 -0.54 -1.06 -4.90
CA SER A 181 0.07 -0.05 -5.76
C SER A 181 1.10 -0.62 -6.73
N TYR A 182 1.63 -1.82 -6.47
CA TYR A 182 2.52 -2.51 -7.39
C TYR A 182 1.81 -3.07 -8.64
N LYS A 183 0.48 -3.11 -8.64
CA LYS A 183 -0.31 -3.45 -9.83
C LYS A 183 -0.77 -2.19 -10.56
N GLN A 184 -0.30 -1.99 -11.78
CA GLN A 184 -0.78 -0.92 -12.68
C GLN A 184 -2.21 -1.22 -13.11
N GLN A 185 -3.14 -0.28 -12.89
CA GLN A 185 -4.55 -0.45 -13.21
C GLN A 185 -4.93 0.19 -14.54
N ASP A 186 -4.24 1.27 -14.93
CA ASP A 186 -4.53 2.06 -16.11
C ASP A 186 -3.37 2.00 -17.11
N GLY A 187 -3.65 2.18 -18.40
CA GLY A 187 -2.66 2.13 -19.46
C GLY A 187 -2.03 0.74 -19.62
N PHE A 188 -0.72 0.68 -19.67
CA PHE A 188 0.04 -0.58 -19.69
C PHE A 188 -0.05 -1.29 -18.34
N ARG A 189 -0.89 -2.31 -18.26
CA ARG A 189 -1.22 -3.04 -17.03
C ARG A 189 -0.18 -4.13 -16.77
N TYR A 190 0.59 -3.96 -15.67
CA TYR A 190 1.59 -4.93 -15.22
C TYR A 190 1.61 -5.03 -13.69
N SER A 191 2.22 -6.08 -13.19
CA SER A 191 2.54 -6.28 -11.78
C SER A 191 4.04 -6.10 -11.59
N ALA A 192 4.47 -5.08 -10.83
CA ALA A 192 5.88 -4.87 -10.56
C ALA A 192 6.47 -6.02 -9.72
N ARG A 193 5.67 -6.66 -8.87
CA ARG A 193 6.09 -7.84 -8.11
C ARG A 193 6.46 -9.00 -9.06
N ASP A 194 5.58 -9.32 -9.98
CA ASP A 194 5.84 -10.43 -10.90
C ASP A 194 7.00 -10.11 -11.86
N LEU A 195 7.07 -8.84 -12.33
CA LEU A 195 8.20 -8.38 -13.14
C LEU A 195 9.53 -8.38 -12.36
N ALA A 196 9.53 -8.10 -11.05
CA ALA A 196 10.72 -8.16 -10.22
C ALA A 196 11.30 -9.59 -10.19
N VAL A 197 10.45 -10.58 -10.01
CA VAL A 197 10.85 -11.99 -10.01
C VAL A 197 11.36 -12.42 -11.40
N ILE A 198 10.62 -12.09 -12.47
CA ILE A 198 11.04 -12.40 -13.85
C ILE A 198 12.38 -11.72 -14.18
N ARG A 199 12.53 -10.46 -13.80
CA ARG A 199 13.76 -9.71 -14.02
C ARG A 199 14.93 -10.30 -13.25
N ALA A 200 14.73 -10.67 -11.99
CA ALA A 200 15.73 -11.34 -11.17
C ALA A 200 16.15 -12.68 -11.81
N GLN A 201 15.20 -13.47 -12.28
CA GLN A 201 15.47 -14.73 -12.97
C GLN A 201 16.30 -14.54 -14.24
N ARG A 202 15.93 -13.55 -15.08
CA ARG A 202 16.65 -13.27 -16.34
C ARG A 202 18.07 -12.77 -16.12
N ASN A 203 18.34 -12.13 -15.00
CA ASN A 203 19.68 -11.63 -14.63
C ASN A 203 20.45 -12.62 -13.73
N ASN A 204 19.87 -13.77 -13.41
CA ASN A 204 20.41 -14.75 -12.45
C ASN A 204 20.82 -14.13 -11.11
N ILE A 205 19.94 -13.32 -10.52
CA ILE A 205 20.15 -12.60 -9.25
C ILE A 205 18.99 -12.86 -8.28
N PRO A 206 19.17 -12.67 -6.96
CA PRO A 206 18.09 -12.82 -6.00
C PRO A 206 17.07 -11.70 -6.05
N ALA A 207 15.82 -12.05 -5.71
CA ALA A 207 14.74 -11.11 -5.39
C ALA A 207 14.27 -11.35 -3.96
N ILE A 208 14.26 -10.29 -3.14
CA ILE A 208 13.75 -10.31 -1.77
C ILE A 208 12.41 -9.58 -1.76
N LEU A 209 11.35 -10.31 -1.45
CA LEU A 209 9.99 -9.80 -1.33
C LEU A 209 9.64 -9.73 0.16
N GLY A 210 9.58 -8.55 0.73
CA GLY A 210 9.36 -8.38 2.16
C GLY A 210 7.94 -7.94 2.50
N SER A 211 7.36 -8.52 3.55
CA SER A 211 6.05 -8.14 4.05
C SER A 211 5.84 -8.57 5.50
N ALA A 212 5.03 -7.80 6.24
CA ALA A 212 4.48 -8.27 7.52
C ALA A 212 3.19 -9.08 7.30
N THR A 213 2.56 -8.90 6.17
CA THR A 213 1.27 -9.48 5.78
C THR A 213 1.33 -9.93 4.33
N PRO A 214 2.08 -11.00 4.03
CA PRO A 214 2.31 -11.45 2.66
C PRO A 214 1.02 -11.67 1.88
N SER A 215 1.07 -11.40 0.57
CA SER A 215 -0.03 -11.72 -0.34
C SER A 215 -0.25 -13.22 -0.44
N LEU A 216 -1.49 -13.62 -0.69
CA LEU A 216 -1.83 -15.04 -0.85
C LEU A 216 -1.13 -15.66 -2.06
N GLU A 217 -0.84 -14.86 -3.09
CA GLU A 217 -0.03 -15.29 -4.24
C GLU A 217 1.40 -15.66 -3.83
N SER A 218 2.06 -14.81 -3.01
CA SER A 218 3.42 -15.07 -2.52
C SER A 218 3.48 -16.26 -1.57
N LEU A 219 2.51 -16.39 -0.67
CA LEU A 219 2.40 -17.56 0.21
C LEU A 219 2.17 -18.86 -0.58
N ASN A 220 1.31 -18.83 -1.59
CA ASN A 220 1.11 -19.98 -2.46
C ASN A 220 2.39 -20.38 -3.22
N ASN A 221 3.19 -19.40 -3.67
CA ASN A 221 4.47 -19.67 -4.31
C ASN A 221 5.49 -20.30 -3.32
N CYS A 222 5.45 -19.91 -2.04
CA CYS A 222 6.21 -20.59 -0.99
C CYS A 222 5.75 -22.05 -0.80
N ASN A 223 4.43 -22.28 -0.70
CA ASN A 223 3.87 -23.63 -0.54
C ASN A 223 4.21 -24.55 -1.71
N GLN A 224 4.36 -23.98 -2.91
CA GLN A 224 4.77 -24.71 -4.11
C GLN A 224 6.30 -24.84 -4.28
N GLY A 225 7.09 -24.37 -3.32
CA GLY A 225 8.56 -24.40 -3.38
C GLY A 225 9.19 -23.45 -4.41
N ARG A 226 8.40 -22.54 -5.02
CA ARG A 226 8.89 -21.55 -5.98
C ARG A 226 9.63 -20.39 -5.31
N TYR A 227 9.23 -20.05 -4.08
CA TYR A 227 9.89 -19.04 -3.25
C TYR A 227 10.45 -19.69 -2.00
N LYS A 228 11.61 -19.25 -1.56
CA LYS A 228 12.16 -19.60 -0.26
C LYS A 228 11.52 -18.72 0.82
N HIS A 229 10.93 -19.33 1.83
CA HIS A 229 10.23 -18.64 2.90
C HIS A 229 11.17 -18.38 4.07
N LEU A 230 11.41 -17.10 4.39
CA LEU A 230 12.21 -16.63 5.52
C LEU A 230 11.30 -15.92 6.51
N THR A 231 11.33 -16.30 7.78
CA THR A 231 10.39 -15.80 8.80
C THR A 231 11.12 -15.08 9.94
N LEU A 232 10.53 -13.97 10.39
CA LEU A 232 10.97 -13.16 11.52
C LEU A 232 9.79 -12.96 12.47
N ASP A 233 9.62 -13.86 13.42
CA ASP A 233 8.44 -13.90 14.30
C ASP A 233 8.55 -12.96 15.51
N LYS A 234 9.76 -12.45 15.78
CA LYS A 234 10.04 -11.57 16.94
C LYS A 234 10.15 -10.11 16.50
N ARG A 235 9.64 -9.20 17.33
CA ARG A 235 9.93 -7.77 17.20
C ARG A 235 11.34 -7.48 17.71
N ALA A 236 12.09 -6.64 16.99
CA ALA A 236 13.48 -6.32 17.35
C ALA A 236 13.63 -5.72 18.76
N ASN A 237 12.61 -4.98 19.25
CA ASN A 237 12.64 -4.30 20.54
C ASN A 237 11.88 -5.04 21.66
N SER A 238 11.58 -6.32 21.51
CA SER A 238 10.81 -7.13 22.49
C SER A 238 9.45 -6.52 22.87
N ALA A 239 8.92 -5.60 22.06
CA ALA A 239 7.62 -4.97 22.29
C ALA A 239 6.50 -6.01 22.19
N LYS A 240 5.56 -5.98 23.15
CA LYS A 240 4.39 -6.88 23.15
C LYS A 240 3.47 -6.59 21.95
N ALA A 241 2.76 -7.60 21.51
CA ALA A 241 1.66 -7.40 20.57
C ALA A 241 0.59 -6.48 21.20
N PRO A 242 -0.10 -5.65 20.42
CA PRO A 242 -1.17 -4.81 20.96
C PRO A 242 -2.37 -5.67 21.39
N ASP A 243 -3.07 -5.21 22.41
CA ASP A 243 -4.32 -5.81 22.85
C ASP A 243 -5.46 -5.38 21.93
N TRP A 244 -6.26 -6.35 21.46
CA TRP A 244 -7.38 -6.09 20.57
C TRP A 244 -8.69 -6.05 21.35
N SER A 245 -9.55 -5.06 21.08
CA SER A 245 -10.92 -4.99 21.55
C SER A 245 -11.86 -4.71 20.39
N VAL A 246 -13.04 -5.35 20.42
CA VAL A 246 -14.08 -5.18 19.40
C VAL A 246 -15.26 -4.48 20.05
N VAL A 247 -15.73 -3.43 19.41
CA VAL A 247 -16.91 -2.67 19.83
C VAL A 247 -18.06 -3.02 18.88
N ASP A 248 -19.13 -3.60 19.44
CA ASP A 248 -20.35 -3.94 18.70
C ASP A 248 -21.23 -2.70 18.52
N LEU A 249 -21.20 -2.15 17.31
CA LEU A 249 -21.97 -0.95 16.97
C LEU A 249 -23.49 -1.12 17.05
N LYS A 250 -24.00 -2.35 17.16
CA LYS A 250 -25.44 -2.60 17.33
C LYS A 250 -25.94 -2.35 18.76
N THR A 251 -25.04 -2.45 19.73
CA THR A 251 -25.37 -2.33 21.17
C THR A 251 -24.90 -1.01 21.77
N GLU A 252 -24.10 -0.23 21.04
CA GLU A 252 -23.47 1.01 21.49
C GLU A 252 -24.23 2.24 21.00
N SER A 253 -24.22 3.28 21.81
CA SER A 253 -24.60 4.62 21.36
C SER A 253 -23.48 5.23 20.53
N ILE A 254 -23.82 5.79 19.37
CA ILE A 254 -22.87 6.25 18.36
C ILE A 254 -23.07 7.74 18.08
N GLU A 255 -21.99 8.49 18.14
CA GLU A 255 -21.95 9.90 17.74
C GLU A 255 -21.03 10.08 16.53
N CYS A 256 -21.57 10.56 15.43
CA CYS A 256 -20.82 10.76 14.16
C CYS A 256 -19.97 9.56 13.70
N GLY A 257 -20.49 8.34 13.90
CA GLY A 257 -19.83 7.09 13.52
C GLY A 257 -18.80 6.55 14.53
N ILE A 258 -18.73 7.15 15.72
CA ILE A 258 -17.83 6.74 16.80
C ILE A 258 -18.66 6.31 18.01
N ALA A 259 -18.43 5.11 18.53
CA ALA A 259 -19.09 4.61 19.72
C ALA A 259 -18.65 5.36 21.00
N ASN A 260 -19.54 5.54 21.96
CA ASN A 260 -19.24 6.26 23.20
C ASN A 260 -18.10 5.59 23.98
N THR A 261 -18.06 4.28 24.07
CA THR A 261 -16.95 3.53 24.68
C THR A 261 -15.61 3.81 24.00
N THR A 262 -15.61 4.03 22.69
CA THR A 262 -14.41 4.43 21.93
C THR A 262 -14.00 5.87 22.23
N LEU A 263 -14.97 6.79 22.36
CA LEU A 263 -14.70 8.19 22.76
C LEU A 263 -14.10 8.26 24.16
N ASP A 264 -14.59 7.46 25.11
CA ASP A 264 -14.04 7.37 26.45
C ASP A 264 -12.61 6.85 26.46
N ALA A 265 -12.29 5.85 25.61
CA ALA A 265 -10.94 5.34 25.47
C ALA A 265 -9.98 6.38 24.84
N ILE A 266 -10.47 7.18 23.87
CA ILE A 266 -9.71 8.31 23.30
C ILE A 266 -9.41 9.34 24.38
N ASP A 267 -10.43 9.75 25.16
CA ASP A 267 -10.29 10.74 26.25
C ASP A 267 -9.29 10.28 27.31
N ALA A 268 -9.42 9.03 27.77
CA ALA A 268 -8.50 8.44 28.74
C ALA A 268 -7.05 8.42 28.24
N THR A 269 -6.83 8.10 26.96
CA THR A 269 -5.51 8.08 26.33
C THR A 269 -4.90 9.48 26.25
N LEU A 270 -5.69 10.48 25.86
CA LEU A 270 -5.25 11.87 25.77
C LEU A 270 -4.91 12.45 27.14
N LYS A 271 -5.72 12.17 28.17
CA LYS A 271 -5.47 12.53 29.57
C LYS A 271 -4.21 11.86 30.13
N ALA A 272 -3.89 10.66 29.68
CA ALA A 272 -2.64 9.97 30.00
C ALA A 272 -1.42 10.55 29.24
N LYS A 273 -1.59 11.68 28.53
CA LYS A 273 -0.55 12.34 27.71
C LYS A 273 0.01 11.48 26.60
N GLN A 274 -0.81 10.62 26.02
CA GLN A 274 -0.45 9.71 24.93
C GLN A 274 -1.16 10.13 23.63
N GLN A 275 -0.78 9.49 22.53
CA GLN A 275 -1.32 9.79 21.21
C GLN A 275 -2.30 8.70 20.77
N VAL A 276 -3.33 9.13 20.05
CA VAL A 276 -4.35 8.28 19.45
C VAL A 276 -4.23 8.33 17.93
N LEU A 277 -4.35 7.18 17.28
CA LEU A 277 -4.46 7.08 15.84
C LEU A 277 -5.87 6.60 15.48
N VAL A 278 -6.65 7.45 14.81
CA VAL A 278 -7.98 7.11 14.30
C VAL A 278 -7.86 6.79 12.80
N PHE A 279 -8.09 5.54 12.48
CA PHE A 279 -8.01 5.03 11.11
C PHE A 279 -9.40 5.03 10.45
N LEU A 280 -9.49 5.76 9.32
CA LEU A 280 -10.68 5.84 8.49
C LEU A 280 -10.51 4.93 7.27
N ASN A 281 -11.32 3.89 7.16
CA ASN A 281 -11.28 2.96 6.03
C ASN A 281 -12.09 3.48 4.84
N ARG A 282 -11.71 4.64 4.28
CA ARG A 282 -12.49 5.38 3.26
C ARG A 282 -12.49 4.79 1.85
N ARG A 283 -11.55 3.89 1.50
CA ARG A 283 -11.35 3.48 0.10
C ARG A 283 -10.98 2.00 -0.04
N GLY A 284 -11.54 1.36 -1.06
CA GLY A 284 -11.11 0.04 -1.53
C GLY A 284 -12.18 -1.04 -1.50
N PHE A 285 -13.34 -0.79 -0.90
CA PHE A 285 -14.42 -1.77 -0.81
C PHE A 285 -15.69 -1.26 -1.49
N ALA A 286 -16.42 -2.16 -2.15
CA ALA A 286 -17.70 -1.84 -2.77
C ALA A 286 -18.75 -1.64 -1.66
N PRO A 287 -19.49 -0.51 -1.62
CA PRO A 287 -20.43 -0.23 -0.56
C PRO A 287 -21.59 -1.24 -0.57
N THR A 288 -21.80 -1.92 0.55
CA THR A 288 -22.91 -2.85 0.76
C THR A 288 -23.96 -2.19 1.65
N LEU A 289 -25.25 -2.41 1.37
CA LEU A 289 -26.34 -1.90 2.22
C LEU A 289 -26.37 -2.68 3.53
N LEU A 290 -26.33 -1.95 4.64
CA LEU A 290 -26.27 -2.45 6.01
C LEU A 290 -27.40 -1.82 6.84
N CYS A 291 -28.04 -2.58 7.69
CA CYS A 291 -28.92 -2.05 8.73
C CYS A 291 -28.10 -1.75 9.99
N HIS A 292 -28.15 -0.50 10.44
CA HIS A 292 -27.42 -0.09 11.64
C HIS A 292 -27.96 -0.79 12.90
N GLN A 293 -29.30 -0.97 12.99
CA GLN A 293 -29.93 -1.49 14.19
C GLN A 293 -29.68 -2.99 14.44
N CYS A 294 -29.71 -3.83 13.38
CA CYS A 294 -29.57 -5.29 13.54
C CYS A 294 -28.37 -5.92 12.84
N GLY A 295 -27.58 -5.13 12.11
CA GLY A 295 -26.42 -5.63 11.36
C GLY A 295 -26.79 -6.43 10.10
N TRP A 296 -28.07 -6.45 9.68
CA TRP A 296 -28.48 -7.11 8.46
C TRP A 296 -27.76 -6.51 7.24
N THR A 297 -27.36 -7.35 6.30
CA THR A 297 -26.72 -6.92 5.05
C THR A 297 -27.45 -7.44 3.84
N ALA A 298 -27.50 -6.64 2.77
CA ALA A 298 -28.13 -7.03 1.52
C ALA A 298 -27.35 -8.14 0.82
N LYS A 299 -27.90 -9.36 0.80
CA LYS A 299 -27.35 -10.53 0.10
C LYS A 299 -28.06 -10.75 -1.23
N CYS A 300 -27.35 -11.31 -2.19
CA CYS A 300 -27.91 -11.71 -3.47
C CYS A 300 -28.87 -12.90 -3.27
N GLN A 301 -30.00 -12.89 -3.99
CA GLN A 301 -30.96 -14.02 -3.95
C GLN A 301 -30.51 -15.20 -4.83
N ASN A 302 -29.63 -14.96 -5.82
CA ASN A 302 -29.21 -15.97 -6.78
C ASN A 302 -27.85 -16.59 -6.47
N CYS A 303 -27.09 -16.01 -5.52
CA CYS A 303 -25.79 -16.54 -5.10
C CYS A 303 -25.41 -15.98 -3.72
N ASP A 304 -24.34 -16.52 -3.09
CA ASP A 304 -23.92 -16.14 -1.74
C ASP A 304 -23.20 -14.77 -1.67
N SER A 305 -23.10 -14.04 -2.78
CA SER A 305 -22.46 -12.74 -2.84
C SER A 305 -23.32 -11.64 -2.23
N LYS A 306 -22.71 -10.57 -1.75
CA LYS A 306 -23.42 -9.38 -1.26
C LYS A 306 -23.77 -8.43 -2.40
N LEU A 307 -24.83 -7.64 -2.19
CA LEU A 307 -25.28 -6.65 -3.16
C LEU A 307 -24.57 -5.32 -2.91
N THR A 308 -24.07 -4.72 -3.98
CA THR A 308 -23.43 -3.40 -3.97
C THR A 308 -24.46 -2.30 -4.19
N VAL A 309 -24.37 -1.22 -3.41
CA VAL A 309 -25.22 -0.03 -3.55
C VAL A 309 -24.77 0.81 -4.75
N HIS A 310 -25.68 1.02 -5.69
CA HIS A 310 -25.55 1.96 -6.82
C HIS A 310 -26.46 3.15 -6.62
N LYS A 311 -26.02 4.14 -5.81
CA LYS A 311 -26.83 5.32 -5.44
C LYS A 311 -27.41 6.07 -6.63
N ALA A 312 -26.63 6.31 -7.67
CA ALA A 312 -27.08 7.05 -8.86
C ALA A 312 -28.24 6.35 -9.60
N ARG A 313 -28.43 5.05 -9.42
CA ARG A 313 -29.51 4.25 -10.03
C ARG A 313 -30.60 3.85 -9.06
N GLY A 314 -30.43 4.10 -7.76
CA GLY A 314 -31.34 3.61 -6.72
C GLY A 314 -31.47 2.08 -6.72
N ARG A 315 -30.39 1.36 -7.05
CA ARG A 315 -30.38 -0.11 -7.16
C ARG A 315 -29.28 -0.76 -6.35
N LEU A 316 -29.55 -2.00 -5.97
CA LEU A 316 -28.58 -2.93 -5.41
C LEU A 316 -28.24 -3.95 -6.50
N ILE A 317 -26.96 -4.15 -6.80
CA ILE A 317 -26.48 -5.00 -7.91
C ILE A 317 -25.49 -6.04 -7.38
N CYS A 318 -25.70 -7.30 -7.76
CA CYS A 318 -24.73 -8.36 -7.54
C CYS A 318 -23.69 -8.37 -8.66
N HIS A 319 -22.41 -8.08 -8.33
CA HIS A 319 -21.31 -8.11 -9.30
C HIS A 319 -20.76 -9.51 -9.60
N HIS A 320 -21.34 -10.54 -8.98
CA HIS A 320 -21.00 -11.93 -9.28
C HIS A 320 -21.92 -12.55 -10.34
N CYS A 321 -23.24 -12.42 -10.16
CA CYS A 321 -24.22 -13.06 -11.04
C CYS A 321 -25.10 -12.09 -11.86
N GLY A 322 -24.95 -10.76 -11.66
CA GLY A 322 -25.72 -9.74 -12.37
C GLY A 322 -27.12 -9.49 -11.82
N TYR A 323 -27.56 -10.18 -10.74
CA TYR A 323 -28.84 -9.93 -10.11
C TYR A 323 -28.98 -8.47 -9.68
N GLN A 324 -30.15 -7.87 -9.92
CA GLN A 324 -30.45 -6.48 -9.57
C GLN A 324 -31.80 -6.38 -8.89
N GLN A 325 -31.85 -5.54 -7.84
CA GLN A 325 -33.11 -5.16 -7.18
C GLN A 325 -33.12 -3.64 -6.90
N ARG A 326 -34.30 -3.10 -6.66
CA ARG A 326 -34.42 -1.70 -6.18
C ARG A 326 -33.80 -1.59 -4.80
N GLN A 327 -33.22 -0.42 -4.50
CA GLN A 327 -32.77 -0.12 -3.15
C GLN A 327 -33.99 -0.12 -2.22
N ILE A 328 -33.87 -0.82 -1.10
CA ILE A 328 -34.92 -0.90 -0.08
C ILE A 328 -34.74 0.21 0.94
N ASN A 329 -35.83 0.69 1.52
CA ASN A 329 -35.84 1.76 2.52
C ASN A 329 -36.14 1.23 3.94
N GLN A 330 -36.46 -0.04 4.08
CA GLN A 330 -36.66 -0.71 5.36
C GLN A 330 -35.89 -2.02 5.41
N CYS A 331 -35.37 -2.33 6.58
CA CYS A 331 -34.65 -3.57 6.83
C CYS A 331 -35.63 -4.76 6.80
N PRO A 332 -35.39 -5.79 5.98
CA PRO A 332 -36.22 -6.98 5.94
C PRO A 332 -36.19 -7.82 7.23
N SER A 333 -35.16 -7.61 8.07
CA SER A 333 -34.96 -8.37 9.31
C SER A 333 -35.62 -7.74 10.53
N CYS A 334 -35.55 -6.40 10.70
CA CYS A 334 -36.02 -5.71 11.89
C CYS A 334 -36.98 -4.54 11.60
N ASN A 335 -37.33 -4.30 10.34
CA ASN A 335 -38.20 -3.20 9.87
C ASN A 335 -37.65 -1.78 10.16
N SER A 336 -36.44 -1.64 10.60
CA SER A 336 -35.79 -0.34 10.80
C SER A 336 -35.59 0.39 9.47
N THR A 337 -35.75 1.70 9.47
CA THR A 337 -35.44 2.58 8.34
C THR A 337 -33.98 3.04 8.33
N ASP A 338 -33.22 2.69 9.37
CA ASP A 338 -31.82 3.07 9.52
C ASP A 338 -30.91 2.17 8.68
N LEU A 339 -31.00 2.33 7.37
CA LEU A 339 -30.19 1.66 6.38
C LEU A 339 -29.09 2.57 5.85
N MET A 340 -27.86 2.12 5.93
CA MET A 340 -26.69 2.86 5.47
C MET A 340 -25.84 2.05 4.50
N ALA A 341 -25.12 2.71 3.59
CA ALA A 341 -24.07 2.06 2.85
C ALA A 341 -22.81 2.00 3.71
N ALA A 342 -22.19 0.83 3.84
CA ALA A 342 -20.98 0.68 4.63
C ALA A 342 -19.91 1.69 4.16
N GLY A 343 -19.31 2.43 5.11
CA GLY A 343 -18.32 3.48 4.84
C GLY A 343 -18.83 4.93 4.78
N GLU A 344 -20.12 5.19 4.88
CA GLU A 344 -20.68 6.56 4.79
C GLU A 344 -20.51 7.41 6.07
N GLY A 345 -20.39 6.79 7.23
CA GLY A 345 -20.34 7.49 8.52
C GLY A 345 -19.04 8.26 8.81
N THR A 346 -17.97 7.97 8.08
CA THR A 346 -16.61 8.42 8.44
C THR A 346 -16.25 9.86 8.01
N GLU A 347 -17.05 10.51 7.16
CA GLU A 347 -16.74 11.87 6.67
C GLU A 347 -16.91 12.97 7.72
N ARG A 348 -17.80 12.75 8.66
CA ARG A 348 -18.12 13.70 9.72
C ARG A 348 -17.29 13.47 10.99
N SER A 349 -16.57 12.36 11.08
CA SER A 349 -15.88 11.97 12.31
C SER A 349 -14.74 12.91 12.70
N GLU A 350 -14.10 13.57 11.73
CA GLU A 350 -12.98 14.51 12.00
C GLU A 350 -13.48 15.80 12.64
N ASP A 351 -14.47 16.46 12.01
CA ASP A 351 -15.05 17.71 12.55
C ASP A 351 -15.63 17.48 13.95
N PHE A 352 -16.23 16.31 14.15
CA PHE A 352 -16.76 15.90 15.44
C PHE A 352 -15.65 15.72 16.48
N LEU A 353 -14.55 15.05 16.16
CA LEU A 353 -13.41 14.89 17.07
C LEU A 353 -12.80 16.23 17.46
N GLN A 354 -12.71 17.19 16.52
CA GLN A 354 -12.22 18.54 16.81
C GLN A 354 -13.13 19.29 17.79
N GLN A 355 -14.44 19.12 17.68
CA GLN A 355 -15.40 19.74 18.62
C GLN A 355 -15.41 19.03 19.98
N ARG A 356 -15.24 17.71 20.00
CA ARG A 356 -15.30 16.88 21.21
C ARG A 356 -14.05 17.00 22.08
N PHE A 357 -12.88 17.22 21.45
CA PHE A 357 -11.57 17.32 22.11
C PHE A 357 -10.84 18.65 21.77
N PRO A 358 -11.41 19.81 22.13
CA PRO A 358 -10.89 21.12 21.71
C PRO A 358 -9.50 21.43 22.26
N ASP A 359 -9.13 20.82 23.39
CA ASP A 359 -7.83 21.06 24.07
C ASP A 359 -6.67 20.28 23.43
N TYR A 360 -6.96 19.39 22.48
CA TYR A 360 -5.96 18.53 21.86
C TYR A 360 -5.90 18.74 20.34
N PRO A 361 -4.69 18.78 19.75
CA PRO A 361 -4.57 18.85 18.29
C PRO A 361 -5.18 17.61 17.62
N ILE A 362 -6.10 17.84 16.67
CA ILE A 362 -6.60 16.81 15.75
C ILE A 362 -5.90 17.06 14.42
N VAL A 363 -5.07 16.13 13.99
CA VAL A 363 -4.27 16.30 12.78
C VAL A 363 -4.62 15.24 11.77
N ARG A 364 -5.11 15.68 10.60
CA ARG A 364 -5.54 14.79 9.54
C ARG A 364 -4.50 14.63 8.45
N VAL A 365 -4.31 13.38 8.02
CA VAL A 365 -3.55 13.06 6.83
C VAL A 365 -4.33 12.15 5.90
N ASP A 366 -4.62 12.65 4.70
CA ASP A 366 -5.18 11.87 3.61
C ASP A 366 -4.51 12.27 2.27
N ARG A 367 -4.94 11.63 1.18
CA ARG A 367 -4.36 11.87 -0.14
C ARG A 367 -4.56 13.30 -0.64
N ASP A 368 -5.62 13.96 -0.21
CA ASP A 368 -5.95 15.32 -0.66
C ASP A 368 -5.23 16.37 0.20
N SER A 369 -5.13 16.15 1.52
CA SER A 369 -4.34 17.02 2.41
C SER A 369 -2.85 16.98 2.09
N THR A 370 -2.31 15.84 1.63
CA THR A 370 -0.88 15.68 1.26
C THR A 370 -0.49 16.31 -0.08
N ARG A 371 -1.43 16.84 -0.86
CA ARG A 371 -1.12 17.61 -2.08
C ARG A 371 -0.51 18.99 -1.77
N LYS A 372 -0.79 19.55 -0.61
CA LYS A 372 -0.18 20.80 -0.17
C LYS A 372 1.26 20.56 0.25
N LYS A 373 2.20 21.33 -0.32
CA LYS A 373 3.62 21.26 0.02
C LYS A 373 3.82 21.51 1.52
N GLY A 374 4.55 20.65 2.21
CA GLY A 374 4.83 20.76 3.64
C GLY A 374 3.76 20.20 4.58
N ALA A 375 2.57 19.79 4.10
CA ALA A 375 1.51 19.29 4.97
C ALA A 375 1.86 17.92 5.60
N LEU A 376 2.53 17.07 4.85
CA LEU A 376 2.98 15.77 5.34
C LEU A 376 4.09 15.90 6.38
N GLU A 377 5.03 16.82 6.15
CA GLU A 377 6.11 17.15 7.08
C GLU A 377 5.56 17.73 8.39
N ALA A 378 4.60 18.65 8.32
CA ALA A 378 3.94 19.22 9.50
C ALA A 378 3.18 18.14 10.30
N PHE A 379 2.50 17.23 9.63
CA PHE A 379 1.85 16.08 10.26
C PHE A 379 2.85 15.22 11.05
N PHE A 380 3.95 14.83 10.42
CA PHE A 380 4.97 14.01 11.06
C PHE A 380 5.67 14.75 12.20
N ALA A 381 5.94 16.05 12.05
CA ALA A 381 6.51 16.87 13.13
C ALA A 381 5.59 16.90 14.36
N THR A 382 4.26 16.97 14.18
CA THR A 382 3.29 16.89 15.28
C THR A 382 3.30 15.50 15.91
N ALA A 383 3.28 14.44 15.12
CA ALA A 383 3.32 13.06 15.63
C ALA A 383 4.62 12.77 16.41
N ASP A 384 5.77 13.23 15.89
CA ASP A 384 7.09 13.02 16.53
C ASP A 384 7.32 13.93 17.76
N SER A 385 6.48 14.97 17.97
CA SER A 385 6.60 15.89 19.10
C SER A 385 6.36 15.23 20.48
N GLY A 386 5.74 14.04 20.49
CA GLY A 386 5.36 13.34 21.72
C GLY A 386 4.21 13.98 22.51
N ARG A 387 3.65 15.12 22.04
CA ARG A 387 2.49 15.76 22.69
C ARG A 387 1.22 14.96 22.44
N PRO A 388 0.28 14.91 23.41
CA PRO A 388 -0.99 14.24 23.21
C PRO A 388 -1.75 14.88 22.04
N CYS A 389 -2.18 14.05 21.09
CA CYS A 389 -2.93 14.47 19.91
C CYS A 389 -3.70 13.29 19.32
N VAL A 390 -4.67 13.59 18.46
CA VAL A 390 -5.37 12.59 17.66
C VAL A 390 -4.92 12.70 16.22
N LEU A 391 -4.31 11.63 15.71
CA LEU A 391 -3.89 11.48 14.33
C LEU A 391 -5.03 10.82 13.54
N VAL A 392 -5.66 11.54 12.64
CA VAL A 392 -6.78 11.02 11.84
C VAL A 392 -6.31 10.77 10.42
N GLY A 393 -6.59 9.60 9.87
CA GLY A 393 -6.25 9.37 8.48
C GLY A 393 -6.63 8.02 7.91
N THR A 394 -6.23 7.83 6.64
CA THR A 394 -6.53 6.65 5.84
C THR A 394 -5.28 5.79 5.67
N GLN A 395 -5.18 5.04 4.57
CA GLN A 395 -4.09 4.12 4.27
C GLN A 395 -2.65 4.70 4.38
N ILE A 396 -2.50 6.02 4.37
CA ILE A 396 -1.20 6.68 4.56
C ILE A 396 -0.64 6.38 5.96
N LEU A 397 -1.50 6.35 6.99
CA LEU A 397 -1.11 6.06 8.37
C LEU A 397 -0.75 4.57 8.60
N ALA A 398 -1.31 3.68 7.79
CA ALA A 398 -0.98 2.26 7.87
C ALA A 398 0.45 1.95 7.42
N LYS A 399 1.11 2.84 6.65
CA LYS A 399 2.36 2.57 5.94
C LYS A 399 3.49 3.56 6.26
N GLY A 400 4.70 3.05 6.32
CA GLY A 400 5.97 3.82 6.22
C GLY A 400 6.46 4.53 7.50
N HIS A 401 5.65 5.23 8.27
CA HIS A 401 6.11 6.02 9.41
C HIS A 401 6.08 5.25 10.74
N HIS A 402 6.98 5.63 11.65
CA HIS A 402 7.08 5.05 12.99
C HIS A 402 6.51 6.04 14.02
N PHE A 403 5.45 5.66 14.73
CA PHE A 403 4.82 6.46 15.77
C PHE A 403 5.13 5.86 17.15
N GLU A 404 6.09 6.42 17.87
CA GLU A 404 6.55 5.88 19.17
C GLU A 404 5.55 6.10 20.29
N ASN A 405 4.79 7.20 20.22
CA ASN A 405 3.89 7.65 21.29
C ASN A 405 2.43 7.27 21.06
N VAL A 406 2.10 6.60 19.94
CA VAL A 406 0.75 6.09 19.69
C VAL A 406 0.54 4.82 20.50
N THR A 407 -0.33 4.89 21.49
CA THR A 407 -0.70 3.76 22.35
C THR A 407 -2.10 3.24 22.07
N LEU A 408 -3.00 4.08 21.52
CA LEU A 408 -4.34 3.68 21.11
C LEU A 408 -4.49 3.83 19.59
N VAL A 409 -4.94 2.77 18.95
CA VAL A 409 -5.38 2.76 17.55
C VAL A 409 -6.87 2.46 17.49
N VAL A 410 -7.62 3.31 16.83
CA VAL A 410 -9.07 3.14 16.62
C VAL A 410 -9.34 2.92 15.14
N ILE A 411 -10.05 1.85 14.80
CA ILE A 411 -10.47 1.52 13.44
C ILE A 411 -11.99 1.67 13.36
N LEU A 412 -12.46 2.73 12.68
CA LEU A 412 -13.88 3.11 12.71
C LEU A 412 -14.77 2.28 11.77
N ASP A 413 -14.23 1.74 10.68
CA ASP A 413 -15.02 0.99 9.70
C ASP A 413 -14.30 -0.29 9.27
N ALA A 414 -14.57 -1.39 9.98
CA ALA A 414 -14.19 -2.72 9.56
C ALA A 414 -15.22 -3.36 8.60
N ASP A 415 -16.47 -2.90 8.65
CA ASP A 415 -17.59 -3.48 7.91
C ASP A 415 -17.41 -3.42 6.40
N SER A 416 -16.89 -2.31 5.88
CA SER A 416 -16.61 -2.15 4.45
C SER A 416 -15.73 -3.27 3.90
N GLY A 417 -14.73 -3.71 4.66
CA GLY A 417 -13.85 -4.82 4.28
C GLY A 417 -14.49 -6.20 4.43
N LEU A 418 -15.26 -6.39 5.50
CA LEU A 418 -15.94 -7.65 5.79
C LEU A 418 -17.06 -7.94 4.81
N MET A 419 -17.74 -6.89 4.35
CA MET A 419 -18.97 -6.97 3.58
C MET A 419 -18.79 -6.77 2.07
N SER A 420 -17.57 -6.56 1.61
CA SER A 420 -17.30 -6.35 0.19
C SER A 420 -17.52 -7.61 -0.65
N ALA A 421 -18.03 -7.43 -1.87
CA ALA A 421 -18.16 -8.50 -2.86
C ALA A 421 -16.84 -8.91 -3.53
N ASP A 422 -15.75 -8.14 -3.34
CA ASP A 422 -14.43 -8.49 -3.89
C ASP A 422 -13.83 -9.66 -3.10
N PHE A 423 -13.52 -10.76 -3.78
CA PHE A 423 -12.92 -11.95 -3.16
C PHE A 423 -11.58 -11.68 -2.46
N ARG A 424 -10.91 -10.56 -2.77
CA ARG A 424 -9.69 -10.09 -2.11
C ARG A 424 -9.93 -9.25 -0.87
N SER A 425 -11.19 -8.92 -0.56
CA SER A 425 -11.51 -7.96 0.50
C SER A 425 -11.05 -8.41 1.87
N HIS A 426 -11.28 -9.67 2.24
CA HIS A 426 -10.87 -10.22 3.53
C HIS A 426 -9.34 -10.26 3.69
N GLU A 427 -8.61 -10.59 2.62
CA GLU A 427 -7.14 -10.53 2.61
C GLU A 427 -6.66 -9.10 2.84
N ARG A 428 -7.15 -8.14 2.04
CA ARG A 428 -6.78 -6.73 2.14
C ARG A 428 -7.13 -6.13 3.50
N MET A 429 -8.27 -6.53 4.06
CA MET A 429 -8.68 -6.09 5.38
C MET A 429 -7.76 -6.66 6.46
N GLY A 430 -7.49 -7.97 6.44
CA GLY A 430 -6.55 -8.60 7.37
C GLY A 430 -5.16 -7.96 7.31
N GLN A 431 -4.66 -7.67 6.11
CA GLN A 431 -3.40 -6.93 5.90
C GLN A 431 -3.46 -5.54 6.51
N LEU A 432 -4.52 -4.79 6.22
CA LEU A 432 -4.71 -3.42 6.68
C LEU A 432 -4.82 -3.35 8.21
N LEU A 433 -5.69 -4.15 8.82
CA LEU A 433 -5.87 -4.18 10.27
C LEU A 433 -4.56 -4.53 10.98
N THR A 434 -3.84 -5.54 10.49
CA THR A 434 -2.53 -5.93 11.04
C THR A 434 -1.48 -4.82 10.93
N GLN A 435 -1.45 -4.11 9.81
CA GLN A 435 -0.50 -3.00 9.61
C GLN A 435 -0.81 -1.81 10.51
N VAL A 436 -2.09 -1.44 10.61
CA VAL A 436 -2.56 -0.31 11.44
C VAL A 436 -2.34 -0.65 12.92
N ALA A 437 -2.69 -1.85 13.35
CA ALA A 437 -2.42 -2.33 14.70
C ALA A 437 -0.93 -2.33 15.04
N GLY A 438 -0.09 -2.67 14.07
CA GLY A 438 1.36 -2.61 14.21
C GLY A 438 1.93 -1.20 14.43
N ARG A 439 1.11 -0.14 14.39
CA ARG A 439 1.50 1.23 14.75
C ARG A 439 1.38 1.51 16.24
N SER A 440 0.57 0.75 16.95
CA SER A 440 0.37 0.86 18.40
C SER A 440 1.48 0.15 19.18
N GLY A 441 1.86 0.70 20.34
CA GLY A 441 2.73 0.03 21.32
C GLY A 441 4.16 -0.23 20.84
N ARG A 442 4.73 0.68 20.07
CA ARG A 442 6.14 0.57 19.63
C ARG A 442 7.13 1.15 20.65
N GLY A 443 6.65 1.92 21.62
CA GLY A 443 7.41 2.42 22.75
C GLY A 443 7.46 1.41 23.90
N LYS A 444 7.64 1.94 25.12
CA LYS A 444 7.67 1.15 26.36
C LYS A 444 6.29 0.71 26.86
N ILE A 445 5.21 1.31 26.36
CA ILE A 445 3.83 1.10 26.78
C ILE A 445 3.17 0.12 25.79
N SER A 446 2.43 -0.87 26.32
CA SER A 446 1.62 -1.78 25.48
C SER A 446 0.58 -0.98 24.71
N GLY A 447 0.37 -1.35 23.44
CA GLY A 447 -0.61 -0.72 22.59
C GLY A 447 -1.98 -1.37 22.72
N GLN A 448 -3.03 -0.58 22.50
CA GLN A 448 -4.41 -1.03 22.39
C GLN A 448 -4.95 -0.75 20.99
N VAL A 449 -5.76 -1.66 20.47
CA VAL A 449 -6.44 -1.50 19.18
C VAL A 449 -7.94 -1.73 19.38
N ILE A 450 -8.73 -0.71 19.09
CA ILE A 450 -10.21 -0.79 19.11
C ILE A 450 -10.70 -0.89 17.68
N VAL A 451 -11.53 -1.90 17.40
CA VAL A 451 -12.17 -2.10 16.09
C VAL A 451 -13.68 -1.98 16.26
N GLN A 452 -14.27 -1.01 15.58
CA GLN A 452 -15.72 -0.84 15.54
C GLN A 452 -16.32 -1.59 14.36
N THR A 453 -17.36 -2.39 14.60
CA THR A 453 -18.04 -3.19 13.58
C THR A 453 -19.46 -3.56 14.00
N HIS A 454 -20.35 -3.74 13.00
CA HIS A 454 -21.67 -4.36 13.19
C HIS A 454 -21.63 -5.90 13.16
N GLN A 455 -20.43 -6.47 12.95
CA GLN A 455 -20.21 -7.92 12.80
C GLN A 455 -19.12 -8.42 13.75
N PRO A 456 -19.24 -8.24 15.09
CA PRO A 456 -18.19 -8.61 16.04
C PRO A 456 -17.81 -10.08 15.98
N GLU A 457 -18.80 -10.96 15.70
CA GLU A 457 -18.62 -12.41 15.61
C GLU A 457 -18.13 -12.89 14.24
N HIS A 458 -17.71 -11.97 13.34
CA HIS A 458 -17.27 -12.38 12.02
C HIS A 458 -16.01 -13.26 12.08
N PRO A 459 -15.99 -14.45 11.45
CA PRO A 459 -14.89 -15.42 11.60
C PRO A 459 -13.51 -14.86 11.26
N VAL A 460 -13.44 -13.97 10.27
CA VAL A 460 -12.18 -13.30 9.85
C VAL A 460 -11.60 -12.43 10.96
N LEU A 461 -12.44 -11.66 11.67
CA LEU A 461 -12.00 -10.84 12.81
C LEU A 461 -11.54 -11.72 13.97
N HIS A 462 -12.36 -12.71 14.30
CA HIS A 462 -12.07 -13.63 15.40
C HIS A 462 -10.74 -14.36 15.19
N GLN A 463 -10.49 -14.83 13.97
CA GLN A 463 -9.22 -15.49 13.65
C GLN A 463 -8.06 -14.52 13.66
N LEU A 464 -8.22 -13.32 13.08
CA LEU A 464 -7.16 -12.31 13.04
C LEU A 464 -6.71 -11.89 14.44
N PHE A 465 -7.67 -11.66 15.35
CA PHE A 465 -7.35 -11.16 16.69
C PHE A 465 -6.76 -12.24 17.61
N ASN A 466 -7.25 -13.47 17.51
CA ASN A 466 -6.78 -14.56 18.37
C ASN A 466 -5.53 -15.27 17.86
N GLN A 467 -5.35 -15.34 16.54
CA GLN A 467 -4.28 -16.15 15.94
C GLN A 467 -3.33 -15.35 15.03
N GLY A 468 -3.69 -14.11 14.69
CA GLY A 468 -2.89 -13.26 13.81
C GLY A 468 -3.11 -13.50 12.33
N TYR A 469 -2.31 -12.81 11.50
CA TYR A 469 -2.52 -12.78 10.04
C TYR A 469 -2.18 -14.11 9.34
N ARG A 470 -1.12 -14.81 9.75
CA ARG A 470 -0.66 -16.03 9.06
C ARG A 470 -1.71 -17.14 9.03
N PRO A 471 -2.37 -17.52 10.15
CA PRO A 471 -3.46 -18.49 10.13
C PRO A 471 -4.67 -18.01 9.31
N LEU A 472 -5.02 -16.73 9.37
CA LEU A 472 -6.06 -16.15 8.52
C LEU A 472 -5.71 -16.31 7.04
N ALA A 473 -4.49 -15.99 6.63
CA ALA A 473 -4.03 -16.13 5.25
C ALA A 473 -4.08 -17.58 4.75
N GLN A 474 -3.74 -18.55 5.60
CA GLN A 474 -3.86 -19.98 5.29
C GLN A 474 -5.31 -20.42 5.08
N GLN A 475 -6.23 -19.96 5.95
CA GLN A 475 -7.65 -20.22 5.77
C GLN A 475 -8.19 -19.60 4.47
N LEU A 476 -7.83 -18.35 4.19
CA LEU A 476 -8.24 -17.68 2.95
C LEU A 476 -7.67 -18.39 1.70
N LEU A 477 -6.44 -18.90 1.76
CA LEU A 477 -5.87 -19.72 0.69
C LEU A 477 -6.70 -20.98 0.44
N SER A 478 -7.06 -21.70 1.50
CA SER A 478 -7.92 -22.90 1.39
C SER A 478 -9.28 -22.57 0.75
N GLN A 479 -9.92 -21.47 1.19
CA GLN A 479 -11.17 -20.99 0.59
C GLN A 479 -11.03 -20.66 -0.90
N ARG A 480 -9.93 -20.00 -1.31
CA ARG A 480 -9.66 -19.70 -2.71
C ARG A 480 -9.39 -20.96 -3.55
N GLN A 481 -8.76 -21.96 -2.96
CA GLN A 481 -8.55 -23.25 -3.63
C GLN A 481 -9.89 -23.95 -3.87
N GLN A 482 -10.75 -24.01 -2.88
CA GLN A 482 -12.10 -24.58 -3.01
C GLN A 482 -12.95 -23.82 -4.02
N GLY A 483 -12.89 -22.48 -3.98
CA GLY A 483 -13.63 -21.60 -4.89
C GLY A 483 -12.99 -21.45 -6.27
N GLN A 484 -11.89 -22.15 -6.59
CA GLN A 484 -11.16 -22.02 -7.85
C GLN A 484 -10.83 -20.57 -8.21
N LEU A 485 -10.38 -19.78 -7.21
CA LEU A 485 -10.00 -18.37 -7.34
C LEU A 485 -8.48 -18.19 -7.38
N PRO A 486 -7.96 -17.06 -7.85
CA PRO A 486 -6.53 -16.77 -7.76
C PRO A 486 -5.99 -16.91 -6.32
N PRO A 487 -4.82 -17.53 -6.11
CA PRO A 487 -3.79 -17.89 -7.09
C PRO A 487 -3.93 -19.27 -7.74
N PHE A 488 -4.96 -20.03 -7.46
CA PHE A 488 -5.13 -21.39 -7.98
C PHE A 488 -5.65 -21.41 -9.43
N ARG A 489 -6.44 -20.41 -9.79
CA ARG A 489 -6.94 -20.21 -11.15
C ARG A 489 -6.69 -18.76 -11.59
N ALA A 490 -6.30 -18.57 -12.84
CA ALA A 490 -6.11 -17.24 -13.40
C ALA A 490 -7.45 -16.59 -13.73
N LEU A 491 -7.58 -15.28 -13.47
CA LEU A 491 -8.71 -14.46 -13.89
C LEU A 491 -8.23 -13.35 -14.81
N ALA A 492 -8.96 -13.16 -15.93
CA ALA A 492 -8.77 -12.04 -16.82
C ALA A 492 -10.08 -11.24 -16.92
N VAL A 493 -9.97 -9.92 -16.97
CA VAL A 493 -11.13 -9.01 -17.09
C VAL A 493 -11.01 -8.23 -18.39
N ILE A 494 -12.05 -8.35 -19.23
CA ILE A 494 -12.23 -7.50 -20.40
C ILE A 494 -13.18 -6.37 -19.98
N ARG A 495 -12.78 -5.12 -20.20
CA ARG A 495 -13.58 -3.92 -19.92
C ARG A 495 -13.83 -3.18 -21.21
N ALA A 496 -15.07 -2.74 -21.42
CA ALA A 496 -15.47 -1.84 -22.48
C ALA A 496 -16.05 -0.58 -21.89
N GLU A 497 -15.67 0.57 -22.45
CA GLU A 497 -16.15 1.89 -22.07
C GLU A 497 -16.68 2.60 -23.33
N SER A 498 -17.84 3.22 -23.24
CA SER A 498 -18.46 3.97 -24.33
C SER A 498 -19.33 5.11 -23.75
N SER A 499 -19.48 6.19 -24.50
CA SER A 499 -20.47 7.23 -24.20
C SER A 499 -21.93 6.71 -24.27
N CYS A 500 -22.15 5.64 -25.05
CA CYS A 500 -23.41 4.91 -25.12
C CYS A 500 -23.27 3.56 -24.41
N PRO A 501 -23.93 3.35 -23.24
CA PRO A 501 -23.80 2.10 -22.47
C PRO A 501 -24.17 0.85 -23.26
N GLN A 502 -25.13 0.96 -24.20
CA GLN A 502 -25.57 -0.16 -25.01
C GLN A 502 -24.45 -0.67 -25.92
N LEU A 503 -23.66 0.21 -26.54
CA LEU A 503 -22.53 -0.19 -27.39
C LEU A 503 -21.46 -0.95 -26.62
N ALA A 504 -21.18 -0.57 -25.37
CA ALA A 504 -20.24 -1.31 -24.53
C ALA A 504 -20.77 -2.71 -24.19
N MET A 505 -22.06 -2.84 -23.91
CA MET A 505 -22.70 -4.14 -23.64
C MET A 505 -22.76 -5.01 -24.87
N ASP A 506 -23.08 -4.47 -26.04
CA ASP A 506 -23.12 -5.21 -27.31
C ASP A 506 -21.74 -5.73 -27.67
N PHE A 507 -20.69 -4.89 -27.53
CA PHE A 507 -19.30 -5.31 -27.74
C PHE A 507 -18.90 -6.47 -26.80
N LEU A 508 -19.22 -6.37 -25.52
CA LEU A 508 -18.86 -7.43 -24.55
C LEU A 508 -19.67 -8.70 -24.80
N SER A 509 -20.93 -8.58 -25.22
CA SER A 509 -21.77 -9.72 -25.59
C SER A 509 -21.23 -10.46 -26.83
N LEU A 510 -20.81 -9.70 -27.84
CA LEU A 510 -20.15 -10.24 -29.03
C LEU A 510 -18.81 -10.91 -28.68
N ALA A 511 -17.98 -10.24 -27.87
CA ALA A 511 -16.71 -10.79 -27.40
C ALA A 511 -16.92 -12.11 -26.63
N ARG A 512 -17.94 -12.18 -25.78
CA ARG A 512 -18.32 -13.42 -25.08
C ARG A 512 -18.73 -14.52 -26.08
N GLN A 513 -19.58 -14.22 -27.05
CA GLN A 513 -20.03 -15.21 -28.06
C GLN A 513 -18.85 -15.77 -28.84
N ILE A 514 -17.93 -14.92 -29.33
CA ILE A 514 -16.72 -15.36 -30.05
C ILE A 514 -15.83 -16.22 -29.15
N SER A 515 -15.66 -15.80 -27.89
CA SER A 515 -14.86 -16.54 -26.91
C SER A 515 -15.47 -17.90 -26.60
N GLN A 516 -16.80 -17.99 -26.45
CA GLN A 516 -17.49 -19.27 -26.26
C GLN A 516 -17.27 -20.25 -27.41
N GLN A 517 -17.37 -19.77 -28.66
CA GLN A 517 -17.13 -20.60 -29.83
C GLN A 517 -15.70 -21.15 -29.89
N ARG A 518 -14.71 -20.34 -29.44
CA ARG A 518 -13.30 -20.75 -29.40
C ARG A 518 -12.94 -21.56 -28.15
N ALA A 519 -13.58 -21.29 -27.01
CA ALA A 519 -13.33 -21.98 -25.75
C ALA A 519 -13.79 -23.45 -25.77
N VAL A 520 -14.71 -23.83 -26.64
CA VAL A 520 -15.12 -25.25 -26.84
C VAL A 520 -13.92 -26.17 -27.11
N SER A 521 -12.85 -25.63 -27.69
CA SER A 521 -11.61 -26.38 -27.99
C SER A 521 -10.56 -26.30 -26.84
N ILE A 522 -10.79 -25.52 -25.79
CA ILE A 522 -9.83 -25.30 -24.70
C ILE A 522 -10.49 -25.64 -23.36
N ALA A 523 -10.10 -26.77 -22.77
CA ALA A 523 -10.64 -27.19 -21.47
C ALA A 523 -10.27 -26.19 -20.34
N GLY A 524 -11.20 -25.93 -19.44
CA GLY A 524 -10.95 -25.19 -18.21
C GLY A 524 -11.11 -23.67 -18.30
N ILE A 525 -11.74 -23.13 -19.34
CA ILE A 525 -12.10 -21.71 -19.44
C ILE A 525 -13.57 -21.51 -19.10
N ASP A 526 -13.85 -20.70 -18.08
CA ASP A 526 -15.19 -20.23 -17.73
C ASP A 526 -15.34 -18.76 -18.13
N LEU A 527 -16.43 -18.43 -18.82
CA LEU A 527 -16.75 -17.08 -19.26
C LEU A 527 -17.90 -16.51 -18.42
N LEU A 528 -17.58 -15.50 -17.61
CA LEU A 528 -18.52 -14.82 -16.75
C LEU A 528 -18.91 -13.45 -17.31
N GLY A 529 -20.15 -13.00 -17.06
CA GLY A 529 -20.64 -11.70 -17.52
C GLY A 529 -21.23 -11.74 -18.92
N PRO A 530 -21.40 -10.59 -19.62
CA PRO A 530 -20.98 -9.24 -19.19
C PRO A 530 -21.78 -8.69 -18.01
N LEU A 531 -21.13 -7.93 -17.14
CA LEU A 531 -21.71 -7.29 -15.96
C LEU A 531 -21.38 -5.80 -15.93
N PRO A 532 -22.28 -4.95 -15.42
CA PRO A 532 -21.99 -3.54 -15.21
C PRO A 532 -20.78 -3.33 -14.30
N ALA A 533 -19.96 -2.30 -14.58
CA ALA A 533 -18.87 -1.91 -13.70
C ALA A 533 -19.40 -1.33 -12.37
N LEU A 534 -18.58 -1.40 -11.29
CA LEU A 534 -18.90 -0.81 -9.98
C LEU A 534 -19.14 0.71 -10.08
N MET A 535 -18.39 1.39 -10.92
CA MET A 535 -18.61 2.77 -11.33
C MET A 535 -18.94 2.82 -12.81
N GLU A 536 -20.20 3.01 -13.16
CA GLU A 536 -20.67 2.94 -14.53
C GLU A 536 -20.48 4.25 -15.30
N LYS A 537 -20.36 5.38 -14.58
CA LYS A 537 -20.09 6.69 -15.20
C LYS A 537 -18.81 7.27 -14.58
N ARG A 538 -17.87 7.66 -15.43
CA ARG A 538 -16.79 8.58 -15.07
C ARG A 538 -17.22 9.96 -15.54
N LEU A 539 -17.11 10.97 -14.68
CA LEU A 539 -17.14 12.37 -15.11
C LEU A 539 -15.90 12.58 -15.98
N GLY A 540 -16.14 12.80 -17.27
CA GLY A 540 -15.15 13.27 -18.24
C GLY A 540 -14.88 14.74 -18.01
#